data_75b0ff5dbf44c2b825b3957a0a880da1
#
_entry.id   75b0ff5dbf44c2b825b3957a0a880da1
#
_cell.length_a   1.000
_cell.length_b   1.000
_cell.length_c   1.000
_cell.angle_alpha   90.00
_cell.angle_beta   90.00
_cell.angle_gamma   90.00
#
_symmetry.space_group_name_H-M   'P 1'
#
loop_
_entity.id
_entity.type
_entity.pdbx_description
1 polymer ?
#
loop_
_entity_poly.entity_id
_entity_poly.type
_entity_poly.pdbx_seq_one_letter_code
_entity_poly.pdbx_strand_id
1 'polypeptide(L)'
;MAKGEATRQLILDISLDLFSKNGFAGTSVRHIAREVGIRESGIYNYFTSKTEIFKEIANKFKSTAVGSTIISDDLVEQLEEPHQFLNNFTNKLISHWNSQNERRFIRLLLMEQYSQSSEKIMTLNEYMNEARSMWWMIFDELTRHKLIKEVDPKLLSDEFIAPLYMIRIEYMAADEDGKLDEVLDKAYNHVDFFYDSIKID
;
A
#
# COMPACT_ATOMS: atom_id res chain seq x y z
N MET A 1 -25.28 -2.50 -4.93
CA MET A 1 -24.84 -1.10 -4.69
C MET A 1 -25.82 -0.14 -5.32
N ALA A 2 -26.22 0.92 -4.63
CA ALA A 2 -27.06 1.95 -5.22
C ALA A 2 -26.34 2.63 -6.39
N LYS A 3 -27.06 3.04 -7.45
CA LYS A 3 -26.50 3.69 -8.66
C LYS A 3 -25.55 4.85 -8.33
N GLY A 4 -25.81 5.60 -7.25
CA GLY A 4 -24.97 6.70 -6.80
C GLY A 4 -23.59 6.25 -6.28
N GLU A 5 -23.54 5.15 -5.52
CA GLU A 5 -22.30 4.59 -4.99
C GLU A 5 -21.38 4.06 -6.10
N ALA A 6 -21.97 3.38 -7.10
CA ALA A 6 -21.22 2.91 -8.26
C ALA A 6 -20.58 4.07 -9.06
N THR A 7 -21.31 5.18 -9.22
CA THR A 7 -20.78 6.37 -9.90
C THR A 7 -19.69 7.04 -9.07
N ARG A 8 -19.86 7.12 -7.75
CA ARG A 8 -18.86 7.67 -6.85
C ARG A 8 -17.55 6.87 -6.89
N GLN A 9 -17.64 5.55 -6.85
CA GLN A 9 -16.48 4.68 -6.97
C GLN A 9 -15.80 4.83 -8.35
N LEU A 10 -16.57 4.93 -9.44
CA LEU A 10 -16.02 5.15 -10.78
C LEU A 10 -15.26 6.47 -10.88
N ILE A 11 -15.74 7.55 -10.23
CA ILE A 11 -15.02 8.82 -10.16
C ILE A 11 -13.67 8.63 -9.46
N LEU A 12 -13.62 7.92 -8.33
CA LEU A 12 -12.36 7.67 -7.60
C LEU A 12 -11.37 6.87 -8.45
N ASP A 13 -11.82 5.78 -9.10
CA ASP A 13 -10.96 4.90 -9.89
C ASP A 13 -10.37 5.62 -11.10
N ILE A 14 -11.19 6.38 -11.83
CA ILE A 14 -10.75 7.19 -12.97
C ILE A 14 -9.84 8.33 -12.51
N SER A 15 -10.15 8.97 -11.39
CA SER A 15 -9.29 10.02 -10.85
C SER A 15 -7.91 9.50 -10.46
N LEU A 16 -7.84 8.33 -9.82
CA LEU A 16 -6.58 7.68 -9.49
C LEU A 16 -5.75 7.37 -10.74
N ASP A 17 -6.39 6.84 -11.78
CA ASP A 17 -5.71 6.58 -13.06
C ASP A 17 -5.13 7.88 -13.66
N LEU A 18 -5.93 8.93 -13.75
CA LEU A 18 -5.51 10.23 -14.29
C LEU A 18 -4.41 10.89 -13.44
N PHE A 19 -4.56 10.87 -12.11
CA PHE A 19 -3.56 11.43 -11.20
C PHE A 19 -2.23 10.68 -11.30
N SER A 20 -2.27 9.34 -11.44
CA SER A 20 -1.05 8.53 -11.57
C SER A 20 -0.30 8.74 -12.87
N LYS A 21 -0.97 9.24 -13.92
CA LYS A 21 -0.39 9.52 -15.26
C LYS A 21 0.07 10.97 -15.41
N ASN A 22 -0.72 11.91 -14.91
CA ASN A 22 -0.55 13.35 -15.19
C ASN A 22 -0.16 14.16 -13.95
N GLY A 23 -0.09 13.55 -12.78
CA GLY A 23 -0.01 14.24 -11.49
C GLY A 23 -1.33 14.89 -11.06
N PHE A 24 -1.40 15.28 -9.79
CA PHE A 24 -2.57 15.98 -9.27
C PHE A 24 -2.78 17.34 -9.95
N ALA A 25 -1.71 18.13 -10.09
CA ALA A 25 -1.78 19.45 -10.73
C ALA A 25 -2.18 19.38 -12.21
N GLY A 26 -1.68 18.38 -12.95
CA GLY A 26 -1.95 18.19 -14.38
C GLY A 26 -3.35 17.63 -14.70
N THR A 27 -4.15 17.26 -13.69
CA THR A 27 -5.49 16.70 -13.87
C THR A 27 -6.55 17.73 -13.44
N SER A 28 -7.53 18.02 -14.31
CA SER A 28 -8.67 18.90 -13.99
C SER A 28 -9.94 18.12 -13.71
N VAL A 29 -10.89 18.71 -12.95
CA VAL A 29 -12.24 18.13 -12.74
C VAL A 29 -12.97 17.89 -14.06
N ARG A 30 -12.78 18.79 -15.03
CA ARG A 30 -13.33 18.63 -16.38
C ARG A 30 -12.74 17.39 -17.10
N HIS A 31 -11.45 17.12 -16.92
CA HIS A 31 -10.82 15.92 -17.47
C HIS A 31 -11.41 14.66 -16.83
N ILE A 32 -11.54 14.64 -15.51
CA ILE A 32 -12.18 13.53 -14.78
C ILE A 32 -13.62 13.30 -15.28
N ALA A 33 -14.43 14.37 -15.35
CA ALA A 33 -15.81 14.28 -15.79
C ALA A 33 -15.96 13.69 -17.20
N ARG A 34 -15.08 14.08 -18.12
CA ARG A 34 -15.04 13.55 -19.48
C ARG A 34 -14.77 12.05 -19.51
N GLU A 35 -13.77 11.59 -18.75
CA GLU A 35 -13.41 10.16 -18.70
C GLU A 35 -14.47 9.31 -17.97
N VAL A 36 -15.16 9.87 -16.98
CA VAL A 36 -16.31 9.23 -16.30
C VAL A 36 -17.54 9.17 -17.20
N GLY A 37 -17.62 10.04 -18.22
CA GLY A 37 -18.79 10.14 -19.12
C GLY A 37 -19.95 10.96 -18.53
N ILE A 38 -19.67 11.92 -17.63
CA ILE A 38 -20.68 12.81 -17.04
C ILE A 38 -20.32 14.28 -17.28
N ARG A 39 -21.27 15.18 -17.00
CA ARG A 39 -20.98 16.62 -17.01
C ARG A 39 -20.12 17.01 -15.79
N GLU A 40 -19.31 18.04 -15.92
CA GLU A 40 -18.48 18.56 -14.83
C GLU A 40 -19.31 18.87 -13.57
N SER A 41 -20.51 19.46 -13.74
CA SER A 41 -21.45 19.67 -12.64
C SER A 41 -21.89 18.38 -11.94
N GLY A 42 -21.85 17.24 -12.64
CA GLY A 42 -22.16 15.93 -12.08
C GLY A 42 -21.10 15.44 -11.08
N ILE A 43 -19.84 15.84 -11.23
CA ILE A 43 -18.79 15.54 -10.24
C ILE A 43 -19.11 16.19 -8.90
N TYR A 44 -19.58 17.46 -8.94
CA TYR A 44 -19.88 18.23 -7.72
C TYR A 44 -21.10 17.71 -6.93
N ASN A 45 -21.86 16.75 -7.47
CA ASN A 45 -22.87 16.02 -6.70
C ASN A 45 -22.26 14.97 -5.75
N TYR A 46 -21.00 14.59 -5.95
CA TYR A 46 -20.30 13.56 -5.20
C TYR A 46 -19.12 14.11 -4.40
N PHE A 47 -18.43 15.11 -4.92
CA PHE A 47 -17.21 15.69 -4.34
C PHE A 47 -17.20 17.19 -4.51
N THR A 48 -16.88 17.92 -3.46
CA THR A 48 -16.87 19.40 -3.48
C THR A 48 -15.64 19.97 -4.21
N SER A 49 -14.59 19.19 -4.37
CA SER A 49 -13.33 19.59 -5.02
C SER A 49 -12.49 18.41 -5.49
N LYS A 50 -11.53 18.70 -6.37
CA LYS A 50 -10.49 17.74 -6.78
C LYS A 50 -9.66 17.27 -5.58
N THR A 51 -9.40 18.16 -4.63
CA THR A 51 -8.69 17.85 -3.38
C THR A 51 -9.46 16.85 -2.53
N GLU A 52 -10.78 16.95 -2.46
CA GLU A 52 -11.60 15.96 -1.73
C GLU A 52 -11.53 14.57 -2.37
N ILE A 53 -11.56 14.50 -3.72
CA ILE A 53 -11.36 13.22 -4.44
C ILE A 53 -10.02 12.59 -4.05
N PHE A 54 -8.94 13.36 -4.06
CA PHE A 54 -7.63 12.84 -3.69
C PHE A 54 -7.56 12.43 -2.21
N LYS A 55 -8.10 13.22 -1.29
CA LYS A 55 -8.16 12.88 0.15
C LYS A 55 -8.88 11.56 0.37
N GLU A 56 -9.96 11.33 -0.33
CA GLU A 56 -10.68 10.07 -0.21
C GLU A 56 -9.92 8.88 -0.79
N ILE A 57 -9.28 9.05 -1.94
CA ILE A 57 -8.36 8.06 -2.49
C ILE A 57 -7.26 7.75 -1.45
N ALA A 58 -6.58 8.76 -0.92
CA ALA A 58 -5.52 8.59 0.06
C ALA A 58 -6.01 7.86 1.34
N ASN A 59 -7.18 8.24 1.87
CA ASN A 59 -7.78 7.57 3.03
C ASN A 59 -8.10 6.10 2.77
N LYS A 60 -8.60 5.77 1.58
CA LYS A 60 -8.86 4.39 1.18
C LYS A 60 -7.56 3.57 1.18
N PHE A 61 -6.49 4.09 0.60
CA PHE A 61 -5.20 3.40 0.58
C PHE A 61 -4.53 3.37 1.96
N LYS A 62 -4.69 4.39 2.78
CA LYS A 62 -4.24 4.37 4.17
C LYS A 62 -4.91 3.26 4.97
N SER A 63 -6.21 3.10 4.85
CA SER A 63 -6.96 2.06 5.56
C SER A 63 -6.68 0.65 5.04
N THR A 64 -6.36 0.48 3.75
CA THR A 64 -6.07 -0.81 3.12
C THR A 64 -4.59 -1.19 3.16
N ALA A 65 -3.69 -0.21 3.21
CA ALA A 65 -2.23 -0.45 3.20
C ALA A 65 -1.75 -1.29 4.38
N VAL A 66 -2.47 -1.28 5.48
CA VAL A 66 -1.92 -1.71 6.75
C VAL A 66 -2.72 -2.79 7.48
N GLY A 67 -3.97 -2.99 7.21
CA GLY A 67 -4.63 -3.81 8.19
C GLY A 67 -5.72 -4.74 7.69
N SER A 68 -6.85 -4.20 7.31
CA SER A 68 -8.05 -5.03 7.13
C SER A 68 -8.06 -5.93 5.90
N THR A 69 -7.20 -5.65 4.92
CA THR A 69 -7.13 -6.44 3.66
C THR A 69 -6.06 -7.53 3.73
N ILE A 70 -4.99 -7.32 4.50
CA ILE A 70 -3.85 -8.23 4.60
C ILE A 70 -3.95 -9.07 5.88
N ILE A 71 -4.29 -8.45 7.02
CA ILE A 71 -4.48 -9.13 8.28
C ILE A 71 -5.90 -9.71 8.31
N SER A 72 -6.00 -11.02 8.28
CA SER A 72 -7.24 -11.78 8.50
C SER A 72 -7.13 -12.57 9.80
N ASP A 73 -8.27 -12.96 10.39
CA ASP A 73 -8.28 -13.76 11.61
C ASP A 73 -7.43 -15.04 11.44
N ASP A 74 -7.56 -15.71 10.29
CA ASP A 74 -6.76 -16.90 9.95
C ASP A 74 -5.23 -16.62 9.92
N LEU A 75 -4.82 -15.40 9.63
CA LEU A 75 -3.41 -15.03 9.64
C LEU A 75 -2.92 -14.74 11.05
N VAL A 76 -3.76 -14.14 11.89
CA VAL A 76 -3.44 -13.90 13.31
C VAL A 76 -3.30 -15.20 14.06
N GLU A 77 -4.12 -16.23 13.77
CA GLU A 77 -4.00 -17.56 14.34
C GLU A 77 -2.65 -18.25 14.03
N GLN A 78 -1.95 -17.80 12.97
CA GLN A 78 -0.64 -18.35 12.58
C GLN A 78 0.55 -17.71 13.32
N LEU A 79 0.33 -16.75 14.23
CA LEU A 79 1.42 -16.10 14.98
C LEU A 79 2.23 -17.11 15.82
N GLU A 80 1.64 -18.24 16.22
CA GLU A 80 2.34 -19.32 16.92
C GLU A 80 3.37 -20.03 16.04
N GLU A 81 3.29 -19.87 14.71
CA GLU A 81 4.23 -20.37 13.72
C GLU A 81 4.87 -19.20 12.95
N PRO A 82 5.81 -18.45 13.57
CA PRO A 82 6.26 -17.15 13.04
C PRO A 82 6.82 -17.21 11.61
N HIS A 83 7.55 -18.27 11.26
CA HIS A 83 8.08 -18.43 9.91
C HIS A 83 6.95 -18.54 8.86
N GLN A 84 5.96 -19.37 9.13
CA GLN A 84 4.81 -19.55 8.25
C GLN A 84 3.98 -18.26 8.16
N PHE A 85 3.78 -17.58 9.29
CA PHE A 85 3.10 -16.29 9.35
C PHE A 85 3.80 -15.26 8.47
N LEU A 86 5.12 -15.08 8.60
CA LEU A 86 5.90 -14.11 7.82
C LEU A 86 5.84 -14.41 6.32
N ASN A 87 5.93 -15.68 5.91
CA ASN A 87 5.81 -16.09 4.51
C ASN A 87 4.41 -15.82 3.95
N ASN A 88 3.37 -16.22 4.67
CA ASN A 88 1.98 -16.02 4.24
C ASN A 88 1.62 -14.54 4.17
N PHE A 89 2.08 -13.76 5.15
CA PHE A 89 1.89 -12.32 5.12
C PHE A 89 2.61 -11.68 3.94
N THR A 90 3.87 -12.03 3.71
CA THR A 90 4.66 -11.50 2.58
C THR A 90 4.02 -11.81 1.24
N ASN A 91 3.48 -13.01 1.05
CA ASN A 91 2.73 -13.37 -0.15
C ASN A 91 1.49 -12.49 -0.36
N LYS A 92 0.70 -12.31 0.69
CA LYS A 92 -0.48 -11.40 0.63
C LYS A 92 -0.07 -9.95 0.36
N LEU A 93 1.02 -9.49 0.98
CA LEU A 93 1.56 -8.13 0.79
C LEU A 93 2.00 -7.90 -0.66
N ILE A 94 2.77 -8.83 -1.25
CA ILE A 94 3.22 -8.73 -2.64
C ILE A 94 2.02 -8.77 -3.60
N SER A 95 1.07 -9.66 -3.36
CA SER A 95 -0.18 -9.72 -4.14
C SER A 95 -0.95 -8.40 -4.09
N HIS A 96 -1.05 -7.79 -2.90
CA HIS A 96 -1.65 -6.47 -2.73
C HIS A 96 -0.88 -5.39 -3.49
N TRP A 97 0.44 -5.33 -3.35
CA TRP A 97 1.30 -4.37 -4.04
C TRP A 97 1.25 -4.49 -5.56
N ASN A 98 1.00 -5.69 -6.07
CA ASN A 98 0.87 -5.95 -7.50
C ASN A 98 -0.48 -5.51 -8.07
N SER A 99 -1.46 -5.16 -7.23
CA SER A 99 -2.73 -4.63 -7.70
C SER A 99 -2.54 -3.33 -8.50
N GLN A 100 -3.27 -3.19 -9.60
CA GLN A 100 -3.15 -2.03 -10.49
C GLN A 100 -3.38 -0.71 -9.77
N ASN A 101 -4.33 -0.67 -8.84
CA ASN A 101 -4.67 0.55 -8.09
C ASN A 101 -3.58 0.92 -7.10
N GLU A 102 -2.96 -0.08 -6.44
CA GLU A 102 -1.85 0.14 -5.52
C GLU A 102 -0.61 0.69 -6.26
N ARG A 103 -0.29 0.12 -7.42
CA ARG A 103 0.80 0.62 -8.29
C ARG A 103 0.56 2.06 -8.74
N ARG A 104 -0.69 2.40 -9.13
CA ARG A 104 -1.08 3.77 -9.50
C ARG A 104 -0.95 4.73 -8.32
N PHE A 105 -1.38 4.30 -7.14
CA PHE A 105 -1.34 5.14 -5.94
C PHE A 105 0.09 5.46 -5.52
N ILE A 106 0.99 4.46 -5.49
CA ILE A 106 2.41 4.70 -5.17
C ILE A 106 3.07 5.59 -6.22
N ARG A 107 2.79 5.38 -7.51
CA ARG A 107 3.28 6.28 -8.57
C ARG A 107 2.85 7.71 -8.32
N LEU A 108 1.59 7.92 -7.95
CA LEU A 108 1.06 9.25 -7.61
C LEU A 108 1.81 9.85 -6.41
N LEU A 109 2.01 9.10 -5.31
CA LEU A 109 2.74 9.58 -4.13
C LEU A 109 4.17 9.98 -4.47
N LEU A 110 4.87 9.19 -5.30
CA LEU A 110 6.23 9.51 -5.76
C LEU A 110 6.26 10.79 -6.60
N MET A 111 5.29 11.00 -7.49
CA MET A 111 5.19 12.24 -8.29
C MET A 111 4.90 13.46 -7.39
N GLU A 112 3.98 13.32 -6.44
CA GLU A 112 3.57 14.41 -5.56
C GLU A 112 4.61 14.72 -4.45
N GLN A 113 5.54 13.80 -4.17
CA GLN A 113 6.61 14.02 -3.19
C GLN A 113 7.44 15.27 -3.51
N TYR A 114 7.67 15.56 -4.78
CA TYR A 114 8.46 16.68 -5.28
C TYR A 114 7.60 17.81 -5.86
N SER A 115 6.27 17.70 -5.77
CA SER A 115 5.36 18.75 -6.21
C SER A 115 5.50 20.00 -5.34
N GLN A 116 5.49 21.17 -5.96
CA GLN A 116 5.47 22.46 -5.26
C GLN A 116 4.09 22.83 -4.70
N SER A 117 3.13 21.92 -4.75
CA SER A 117 1.80 22.14 -4.20
C SER A 117 1.89 22.41 -2.69
N SER A 118 1.25 23.46 -2.23
CA SER A 118 1.21 23.87 -0.82
C SER A 118 0.43 22.89 0.07
N GLU A 119 -0.44 22.06 -0.48
CA GLU A 119 -1.21 21.03 0.23
C GLU A 119 -0.69 19.65 -0.12
N LYS A 120 0.18 19.09 0.73
CA LYS A 120 0.50 17.67 0.68
C LYS A 120 -0.64 16.90 1.36
N ILE A 121 -1.43 16.20 0.57
CA ILE A 121 -2.59 15.44 1.07
C ILE A 121 -2.13 14.19 1.82
N MET A 122 -1.07 13.54 1.31
CA MET A 122 -0.39 12.40 1.92
C MET A 122 1.03 12.34 1.38
N THR A 123 1.99 12.02 2.23
CA THR A 123 3.38 11.81 1.83
C THR A 123 3.70 10.32 1.75
N LEU A 124 4.70 9.98 0.94
CA LEU A 124 5.22 8.60 0.90
C LEU A 124 5.67 8.14 2.29
N ASN A 125 6.27 9.04 3.09
CA ASN A 125 6.72 8.73 4.45
C ASN A 125 5.54 8.39 5.37
N GLU A 126 4.44 9.12 5.30
CA GLU A 126 3.22 8.79 6.08
C GLU A 126 2.68 7.42 5.69
N TYR A 127 2.62 7.11 4.39
CA TYR A 127 2.20 5.81 3.91
C TYR A 127 3.12 4.67 4.42
N MET A 128 4.44 4.86 4.38
CA MET A 128 5.41 3.87 4.87
C MET A 128 5.37 3.71 6.39
N ASN A 129 5.12 4.78 7.14
CA ASN A 129 5.05 4.72 8.60
C ASN A 129 3.86 3.91 9.12
N GLU A 130 2.75 3.87 8.39
CA GLU A 130 1.62 3.00 8.74
C GLU A 130 2.05 1.52 8.72
N ALA A 131 2.76 1.09 7.68
CA ALA A 131 3.26 -0.27 7.58
C ALA A 131 4.28 -0.59 8.69
N ARG A 132 5.20 0.33 8.99
CA ARG A 132 6.14 0.17 10.11
C ARG A 132 5.44 -0.01 11.44
N SER A 133 4.42 0.81 11.73
CA SER A 133 3.67 0.73 12.97
C SER A 133 2.98 -0.63 13.14
N MET A 134 2.44 -1.17 12.06
CA MET A 134 1.84 -2.50 12.06
C MET A 134 2.89 -3.59 12.37
N TRP A 135 4.01 -3.58 11.66
CA TRP A 135 5.07 -4.56 11.88
C TRP A 135 5.68 -4.46 13.26
N TRP A 136 5.82 -3.24 13.79
CA TRP A 136 6.22 -3.06 15.17
C TRP A 136 5.26 -3.77 16.15
N MET A 137 3.94 -3.62 15.98
CA MET A 137 2.98 -4.31 16.85
C MET A 137 3.08 -5.84 16.72
N ILE A 138 3.28 -6.35 15.51
CA ILE A 138 3.45 -7.80 15.27
C ILE A 138 4.71 -8.31 15.96
N PHE A 139 5.85 -7.67 15.77
CA PHE A 139 7.11 -8.11 16.40
C PHE A 139 7.11 -7.90 17.91
N ASP A 140 6.42 -6.88 18.44
CA ASP A 140 6.21 -6.72 19.87
C ASP A 140 5.42 -7.90 20.44
N GLU A 141 4.38 -8.35 19.77
CA GLU A 141 3.58 -9.49 20.18
C GLU A 141 4.38 -10.81 20.12
N LEU A 142 5.09 -11.07 19.02
CA LEU A 142 5.95 -12.24 18.87
C LEU A 142 7.04 -12.29 19.94
N THR A 143 7.64 -11.16 20.29
CA THR A 143 8.67 -11.06 21.33
C THR A 143 8.09 -11.30 22.72
N ARG A 144 6.93 -10.68 23.05
CA ARG A 144 6.25 -10.87 24.33
C ARG A 144 5.84 -12.31 24.58
N HIS A 145 5.39 -13.02 23.54
CA HIS A 145 5.04 -14.43 23.62
C HIS A 145 6.24 -15.37 23.52
N LYS A 146 7.46 -14.82 23.45
CA LYS A 146 8.71 -15.61 23.33
C LYS A 146 8.70 -16.58 22.14
N LEU A 147 8.11 -16.16 21.03
CA LEU A 147 8.07 -16.92 19.79
C LEU A 147 9.29 -16.63 18.91
N ILE A 148 10.00 -15.52 19.20
CA ILE A 148 11.26 -15.11 18.58
C ILE A 148 12.23 -14.62 19.65
N LYS A 149 13.51 -14.41 19.29
CA LYS A 149 14.52 -13.80 20.15
C LYS A 149 14.09 -12.43 20.66
N GLU A 150 14.56 -12.07 21.86
CA GLU A 150 14.35 -10.76 22.45
C GLU A 150 15.22 -9.71 21.74
N VAL A 151 14.63 -9.00 20.79
CA VAL A 151 15.23 -7.91 20.00
C VAL A 151 14.24 -6.75 19.97
N ASP A 152 14.73 -5.52 19.85
CA ASP A 152 13.86 -4.34 19.74
C ASP A 152 12.86 -4.49 18.58
N PRO A 153 11.55 -4.54 18.86
CA PRO A 153 10.53 -4.73 17.83
C PRO A 153 10.51 -3.63 16.75
N LYS A 154 10.99 -2.42 17.08
CA LYS A 154 11.10 -1.33 16.09
C LYS A 154 12.22 -1.60 15.11
N LEU A 155 13.37 -2.08 15.61
CA LEU A 155 14.47 -2.51 14.76
C LEU A 155 14.03 -3.66 13.87
N LEU A 156 13.36 -4.69 14.43
CA LEU A 156 12.84 -5.80 13.65
C LEU A 156 11.88 -5.34 12.54
N SER A 157 11.02 -4.38 12.84
CA SER A 157 10.11 -3.79 11.85
C SER A 157 10.87 -3.13 10.70
N ASP A 158 11.88 -2.33 10.98
CA ASP A 158 12.66 -1.65 9.94
C ASP A 158 13.47 -2.64 9.10
N GLU A 159 14.16 -3.60 9.73
CA GLU A 159 14.98 -4.61 9.05
C GLU A 159 14.12 -5.58 8.20
N PHE A 160 12.91 -5.89 8.63
CA PHE A 160 12.01 -6.75 7.87
C PHE A 160 11.43 -6.04 6.64
N ILE A 161 10.96 -4.80 6.81
CA ILE A 161 10.19 -4.13 5.74
C ILE A 161 11.08 -3.43 4.70
N ALA A 162 12.27 -2.95 5.07
CA ALA A 162 13.10 -2.18 4.15
C ALA A 162 13.52 -2.97 2.90
N PRO A 163 13.98 -4.23 2.99
CA PRO A 163 14.30 -5.03 1.80
C PRO A 163 13.06 -5.32 0.93
N LEU A 164 11.89 -5.53 1.55
CA LEU A 164 10.64 -5.73 0.81
C LEU A 164 10.25 -4.48 0.00
N TYR A 165 10.44 -3.28 0.56
CA TYR A 165 10.24 -2.03 -0.19
C TYR A 165 11.25 -1.86 -1.32
N MET A 166 12.50 -2.27 -1.12
CA MET A 166 13.50 -2.24 -2.20
C MET A 166 13.10 -3.16 -3.34
N ILE A 167 12.69 -4.40 -3.04
CA ILE A 167 12.17 -5.35 -4.01
C ILE A 167 10.96 -4.78 -4.76
N ARG A 168 10.05 -4.11 -4.04
CA ARG A 168 8.89 -3.43 -4.64
C ARG A 168 9.31 -2.33 -5.63
N ILE A 169 10.27 -1.49 -5.26
CA ILE A 169 10.74 -0.40 -6.12
C ILE A 169 11.41 -0.96 -7.36
N GLU A 170 12.26 -1.98 -7.23
CA GLU A 170 12.86 -2.68 -8.37
C GLU A 170 11.81 -3.24 -9.33
N TYR A 171 10.77 -3.88 -8.78
CA TYR A 171 9.66 -4.40 -9.57
C TYR A 171 8.89 -3.31 -10.30
N MET A 172 8.62 -2.16 -9.63
CA MET A 172 7.93 -1.04 -10.25
C MET A 172 8.75 -0.32 -11.33
N ALA A 173 10.08 -0.39 -11.24
CA ALA A 173 11.01 0.20 -12.21
C ALA A 173 11.25 -0.70 -13.42
N ALA A 174 10.99 -2.00 -13.31
CA ALA A 174 11.09 -2.94 -14.42
C ALA A 174 9.88 -2.81 -15.36
N ASP A 175 10.11 -2.94 -16.68
CA ASP A 175 9.03 -2.96 -17.67
C ASP A 175 8.13 -4.20 -17.49
N GLU A 176 6.87 -4.01 -17.76
CA GLU A 176 5.64 -4.59 -17.20
C GLU A 176 5.46 -6.12 -17.21
N ASP A 177 6.24 -6.93 -17.89
CA ASP A 177 5.85 -8.32 -18.12
C ASP A 177 6.92 -9.36 -17.71
N GLY A 178 6.76 -9.97 -16.56
CA GLY A 178 7.28 -11.29 -16.38
C GLY A 178 8.14 -11.59 -15.15
N LYS A 179 8.19 -10.74 -14.15
CA LYS A 179 9.11 -10.93 -13.01
C LYS A 179 8.43 -11.10 -11.64
N LEU A 180 7.14 -11.44 -11.62
CA LEU A 180 6.47 -11.65 -10.33
C LEU A 180 7.09 -12.82 -9.58
N ASP A 181 7.43 -13.90 -10.26
CA ASP A 181 8.08 -15.07 -9.64
C ASP A 181 9.46 -14.70 -9.09
N GLU A 182 10.28 -13.93 -9.82
CA GLU A 182 11.58 -13.45 -9.31
C GLU A 182 11.41 -12.54 -8.07
N VAL A 183 10.35 -11.73 -8.02
CA VAL A 183 10.02 -10.87 -6.86
C VAL A 183 9.63 -11.71 -5.67
N LEU A 184 8.79 -12.73 -5.87
CA LEU A 184 8.39 -13.66 -4.82
C LEU A 184 9.59 -14.43 -4.29
N ASP A 185 10.45 -14.95 -5.16
CA ASP A 185 11.66 -15.67 -4.74
C ASP A 185 12.60 -14.78 -3.91
N LYS A 186 12.84 -13.53 -4.34
CA LYS A 186 13.63 -12.57 -3.56
C LYS A 186 13.01 -12.30 -2.18
N ALA A 187 11.70 -12.14 -2.15
CA ALA A 187 10.99 -11.85 -0.91
C ALA A 187 11.00 -13.05 0.06
N TYR A 188 10.80 -14.27 -0.43
CA TYR A 188 10.89 -15.47 0.40
C TYR A 188 12.30 -15.70 0.91
N ASN A 189 13.33 -15.53 0.08
CA ASN A 189 14.73 -15.61 0.51
C ASN A 189 15.04 -14.58 1.61
N HIS A 190 14.46 -13.37 1.51
CA HIS A 190 14.59 -12.38 2.58
C HIS A 190 13.87 -12.83 3.86
N VAL A 191 12.66 -13.35 3.76
CA VAL A 191 11.90 -13.86 4.93
C VAL A 191 12.67 -14.98 5.63
N ASP A 192 13.20 -15.93 4.87
CA ASP A 192 13.97 -17.05 5.42
C ASP A 192 15.24 -16.57 6.15
N PHE A 193 16.00 -15.69 5.50
CA PHE A 193 17.20 -15.10 6.09
C PHE A 193 16.88 -14.31 7.36
N PHE A 194 15.83 -13.48 7.31
CA PHE A 194 15.39 -12.68 8.44
C PHE A 194 14.94 -13.57 9.61
N TYR A 195 14.09 -14.58 9.33
CA TYR A 195 13.59 -15.50 10.34
C TYR A 195 14.73 -16.29 11.00
N ASP A 196 15.70 -16.78 10.22
CA ASP A 196 16.88 -17.46 10.76
C ASP A 196 17.68 -16.62 11.75
N SER A 197 17.65 -15.28 11.59
CA SER A 197 18.33 -14.37 12.51
C SER A 197 17.60 -14.19 13.85
N ILE A 198 16.27 -14.37 13.85
CA ILE A 198 15.41 -14.07 15.01
C ILE A 198 14.80 -15.32 15.67
N LYS A 199 14.85 -16.49 15.04
CA LYS A 199 14.29 -17.72 15.61
C LYS A 199 15.01 -18.10 16.93
N ILE A 200 14.27 -18.67 17.85
CA ILE A 200 14.81 -19.26 19.06
C ILE A 200 15.40 -20.64 18.69
N ASP A 201 16.57 -20.96 19.24
CA ASP A 201 17.25 -22.24 19.02
C ASP A 201 16.49 -23.42 19.66
#